data_4e8b738e4e70c01f901190c4eedf76a8
#
_entry.id   4e8b738e4e70c01f901190c4eedf76a8
#
_cell.length_a   1.000
_cell.length_b   1.000
_cell.length_c   1.000
_cell.angle_alpha   90.00
_cell.angle_beta   90.00
_cell.angle_gamma   90.00
#
_symmetry.space_group_name_H-M   'P 1'
#
loop_
_entity.id
_entity.type
_entity.pdbx_description
1 polymer ?
#
loop_
_entity_poly.entity_id
_entity_poly.type
_entity_poly.pdbx_seq_one_letter_code
_entity_poly.pdbx_strand_id
1 'polypeptide(L)'
;AASDVYKRQIYLHGAGGVGNDIGKIKGQVQRVVFGIRKFRKGPCLVVAPQCLRDTPKGRGTWTPSDLDVLLEHLKATLPLDERRIYLTGNSMGGYGCWVWGGHNPKHFAAIAPVVGGIGRGGPKAVTDELEEWAANLATVPVYAFAGAKDRVVPAERSERMITAIRRAGGKRAKIKVFPEEGHGVGRIVFSTREVYDWMFSQKRE
;
A
#
# COMPACT_ATOMS: atom_id res chain seq x y z
N ALA A 1 -23.55 24.51 -2.41
CA ALA A 1 -22.99 23.39 -3.16
C ALA A 1 -22.15 22.57 -2.20
N ALA A 2 -22.53 21.30 -1.97
CA ALA A 2 -21.68 20.37 -1.22
C ALA A 2 -20.40 20.22 -2.04
N SER A 3 -19.26 20.63 -1.49
CA SER A 3 -17.97 20.39 -2.13
C SER A 3 -17.82 18.88 -2.30
N ASP A 4 -17.68 18.40 -3.53
CA ASP A 4 -17.43 16.99 -3.81
C ASP A 4 -16.04 16.63 -3.30
N VAL A 5 -16.00 16.21 -2.02
CA VAL A 5 -14.78 15.77 -1.34
C VAL A 5 -14.59 14.29 -1.62
N TYR A 6 -13.57 13.94 -2.39
CA TYR A 6 -13.34 12.59 -2.88
C TYR A 6 -12.52 11.74 -1.89
N LYS A 7 -12.93 10.47 -1.74
CA LYS A 7 -12.07 9.44 -1.16
C LYS A 7 -10.86 9.24 -2.05
N ARG A 8 -9.69 8.98 -1.47
CA ARG A 8 -8.47 8.75 -2.24
C ARG A 8 -7.89 7.39 -1.99
N GLN A 9 -7.60 6.69 -3.08
CA GLN A 9 -6.79 5.49 -3.10
C GLN A 9 -5.42 5.81 -3.67
N ILE A 10 -4.37 5.67 -2.89
CA ILE A 10 -2.99 5.71 -3.37
C ILE A 10 -2.55 4.28 -3.64
N TYR A 11 -2.07 4.03 -4.85
CA TYR A 11 -1.54 2.73 -5.26
C TYR A 11 -0.06 2.85 -5.62
N LEU A 12 0.77 2.11 -4.91
CA LEU A 12 2.20 2.00 -5.18
C LEU A 12 2.48 0.76 -6.02
N HIS A 13 3.08 0.96 -7.19
CA HIS A 13 3.36 -0.12 -8.14
C HIS A 13 4.54 -1.00 -7.71
N GLY A 14 4.62 -2.20 -8.28
CA GLY A 14 5.76 -3.11 -8.13
C GLY A 14 6.97 -2.69 -8.98
N ALA A 15 8.07 -3.43 -8.85
CA ALA A 15 9.35 -3.11 -9.50
C ALA A 15 9.25 -2.93 -11.04
N GLY A 16 8.32 -3.61 -11.70
CA GLY A 16 8.11 -3.46 -13.16
C GLY A 16 7.60 -2.09 -13.61
N GLY A 17 7.12 -1.24 -12.68
CA GLY A 17 6.66 0.13 -12.97
C GLY A 17 7.75 1.19 -12.85
N VAL A 18 8.93 0.84 -12.33
CA VAL A 18 10.03 1.78 -12.12
C VAL A 18 10.53 2.37 -13.44
N GLY A 19 10.72 3.67 -13.44
CA GLY A 19 11.23 4.44 -14.58
C GLY A 19 10.47 5.74 -14.83
N ASN A 20 10.53 6.23 -16.05
CA ASN A 20 9.92 7.49 -16.50
C ASN A 20 8.88 7.30 -17.63
N ASP A 21 8.41 6.08 -17.82
CA ASP A 21 7.37 5.74 -18.80
C ASP A 21 6.04 5.49 -18.07
N ILE A 22 5.17 6.48 -18.08
CA ILE A 22 3.86 6.43 -17.42
C ILE A 22 2.95 5.34 -18.01
N GLY A 23 3.21 4.86 -19.21
CA GLY A 23 2.49 3.75 -19.83
C GLY A 23 2.58 2.47 -18.99
N LYS A 24 3.72 2.24 -18.34
CA LYS A 24 3.93 1.09 -17.44
C LYS A 24 3.00 1.14 -16.23
N ILE A 25 2.70 2.33 -15.72
CA ILE A 25 1.84 2.50 -14.55
C ILE A 25 0.39 2.19 -14.89
N LYS A 26 -0.08 2.58 -16.07
CA LYS A 26 -1.44 2.26 -16.53
C LYS A 26 -1.72 0.76 -16.45
N GLY A 27 -0.80 -0.08 -16.90
CA GLY A 27 -0.93 -1.54 -16.82
C GLY A 27 -0.97 -2.07 -15.38
N GLN A 28 -0.17 -1.50 -14.48
CA GLN A 28 -0.09 -1.95 -13.09
C GLN A 28 -1.29 -1.51 -12.23
N VAL A 29 -1.80 -0.30 -12.44
CA VAL A 29 -2.93 0.24 -11.65
C VAL A 29 -4.29 -0.21 -12.18
N GLN A 30 -4.38 -0.70 -13.39
CA GLN A 30 -5.64 -1.02 -14.09
C GLN A 30 -6.57 -1.93 -13.27
N ARG A 31 -6.04 -2.93 -12.57
CA ARG A 31 -6.85 -3.84 -11.74
C ARG A 31 -7.47 -3.12 -10.55
N VAL A 32 -6.73 -2.22 -9.92
CA VAL A 32 -7.23 -1.40 -8.80
C VAL A 32 -8.36 -0.49 -9.27
N VAL A 33 -8.14 0.20 -10.38
CA VAL A 33 -9.18 1.07 -10.99
C VAL A 33 -10.42 0.28 -11.36
N PHE A 34 -10.25 -0.88 -12.00
CA PHE A 34 -11.37 -1.75 -12.36
C PHE A 34 -12.12 -2.25 -11.13
N GLY A 35 -11.40 -2.72 -10.09
CA GLY A 35 -12.01 -3.19 -8.84
C GLY A 35 -12.79 -2.09 -8.13
N ILE A 36 -12.25 -0.87 -8.04
CA ILE A 36 -12.96 0.27 -7.46
C ILE A 36 -14.25 0.55 -8.25
N ARG A 37 -14.17 0.65 -9.56
CA ARG A 37 -15.35 0.89 -10.43
C ARG A 37 -16.41 -0.20 -10.27
N LYS A 38 -15.98 -1.46 -10.17
CA LYS A 38 -16.90 -2.60 -10.06
C LYS A 38 -17.57 -2.71 -8.70
N PHE A 39 -16.83 -2.48 -7.61
CA PHE A 39 -17.28 -2.81 -6.26
C PHE A 39 -17.70 -1.59 -5.44
N ARG A 40 -17.42 -0.37 -5.90
CA ARG A 40 -17.73 0.84 -5.15
C ARG A 40 -18.68 1.76 -5.89
N LYS A 41 -19.67 2.27 -5.15
CA LYS A 41 -20.53 3.38 -5.62
C LYS A 41 -19.98 4.69 -5.07
N GLY A 42 -19.98 5.70 -5.92
CA GLY A 42 -19.54 7.04 -5.58
C GLY A 42 -18.10 7.36 -5.99
N PRO A 43 -17.75 8.62 -6.03
CA PRO A 43 -16.49 9.10 -6.56
C PRO A 43 -15.30 8.67 -5.71
N CYS A 44 -14.23 8.25 -6.36
CA CYS A 44 -12.95 7.90 -5.75
C CYS A 44 -11.82 8.33 -6.68
N LEU A 45 -10.90 9.11 -6.18
CA LEU A 45 -9.68 9.45 -6.89
C LEU A 45 -8.63 8.35 -6.67
N VAL A 46 -8.07 7.83 -7.75
CA VAL A 46 -6.96 6.87 -7.71
C VAL A 46 -5.69 7.59 -8.15
N VAL A 47 -4.69 7.62 -7.26
CA VAL A 47 -3.37 8.17 -7.53
C VAL A 47 -2.36 7.03 -7.58
N ALA A 48 -1.66 6.92 -8.70
CA ALA A 48 -0.62 5.92 -8.89
C ALA A 48 0.67 6.64 -9.36
N PRO A 49 1.51 7.10 -8.41
CA PRO A 49 2.78 7.73 -8.76
C PRO A 49 3.72 6.73 -9.44
N GLN A 50 4.68 7.24 -10.20
CA GLN A 50 5.76 6.43 -10.73
C GLN A 50 7.02 6.61 -9.89
N CYS A 51 7.54 5.50 -9.36
CA CYS A 51 8.84 5.46 -8.72
C CYS A 51 9.92 5.60 -9.80
N LEU A 52 10.77 6.59 -9.68
CA LEU A 52 11.90 6.79 -10.57
C LEU A 52 13.06 5.84 -10.20
N ARG A 53 14.00 5.70 -11.11
CA ARG A 53 15.27 5.05 -10.79
C ARG A 53 16.11 5.99 -9.94
N ASP A 54 16.76 5.47 -8.90
CA ASP A 54 17.72 6.20 -8.08
C ASP A 54 19.01 6.54 -8.85
N THR A 55 19.37 5.69 -9.81
CA THR A 55 20.47 5.90 -10.76
C THR A 55 20.08 5.32 -12.12
N PRO A 56 20.78 5.63 -13.24
CA PRO A 56 20.50 5.05 -14.57
C PRO A 56 20.48 3.52 -14.58
N LYS A 57 21.25 2.87 -13.69
CA LYS A 57 21.32 1.41 -13.54
C LYS A 57 20.65 0.91 -12.26
N GLY A 58 20.18 1.82 -11.42
CA GLY A 58 19.52 1.51 -10.14
C GLY A 58 18.12 0.95 -10.31
N ARG A 59 17.61 0.37 -9.22
CA ARG A 59 16.29 -0.25 -9.21
C ARG A 59 15.18 0.71 -8.83
N GLY A 60 15.50 1.80 -8.15
CA GLY A 60 14.54 2.68 -7.49
C GLY A 60 13.87 2.00 -6.28
N THR A 61 13.40 2.80 -5.37
CA THR A 61 12.63 2.34 -4.21
C THR A 61 11.63 3.41 -3.79
N TRP A 62 10.60 3.03 -3.05
CA TRP A 62 9.68 3.99 -2.46
C TRP A 62 10.32 4.64 -1.23
N THR A 63 10.35 5.98 -1.21
CA THR A 63 10.93 6.80 -0.15
C THR A 63 9.82 7.58 0.54
N PRO A 64 9.68 7.50 1.87
CA PRO A 64 8.63 8.23 2.60
C PRO A 64 8.63 9.74 2.33
N SER A 65 9.80 10.38 2.31
CA SER A 65 9.91 11.83 2.06
C SER A 65 9.36 12.25 0.70
N ASP A 66 9.64 11.48 -0.38
CA ASP A 66 9.13 11.79 -1.72
C ASP A 66 7.61 11.60 -1.79
N LEU A 67 7.10 10.59 -1.09
CA LEU A 67 5.66 10.32 -1.02
C LEU A 67 4.92 11.36 -0.16
N ASP A 68 5.56 11.91 0.86
CA ASP A 68 5.02 13.02 1.65
C ASP A 68 4.91 14.30 0.82
N VAL A 69 5.94 14.65 0.05
CA VAL A 69 5.90 15.80 -0.86
C VAL A 69 4.76 15.65 -1.88
N LEU A 70 4.61 14.46 -2.47
CA LEU A 70 3.49 14.17 -3.36
C LEU A 70 2.15 14.34 -2.64
N LEU A 71 2.00 13.80 -1.45
CA LEU A 71 0.74 13.85 -0.70
C LEU A 71 0.35 15.29 -0.35
N GLU A 72 1.28 16.10 0.12
CA GLU A 72 1.02 17.52 0.42
C GLU A 72 0.64 18.31 -0.85
N HIS A 73 1.30 18.04 -1.97
CA HIS A 73 0.90 18.65 -3.25
C HIS A 73 -0.54 18.26 -3.64
N LEU A 74 -0.89 16.99 -3.48
CA LEU A 74 -2.24 16.52 -3.78
C LEU A 74 -3.29 17.12 -2.82
N LYS A 75 -2.97 17.32 -1.55
CA LYS A 75 -3.87 18.00 -0.60
C LYS A 75 -4.10 19.46 -0.97
N ALA A 76 -3.06 20.14 -1.40
CA ALA A 76 -3.12 21.55 -1.79
C ALA A 76 -3.88 21.79 -3.10
N THR A 77 -3.91 20.81 -4.00
CA THR A 77 -4.42 21.01 -5.38
C THR A 77 -5.76 20.33 -5.67
N LEU A 78 -6.18 19.38 -4.83
CA LEU A 78 -7.39 18.58 -5.08
C LEU A 78 -8.36 18.60 -3.88
N PRO A 79 -9.68 18.62 -4.09
CA PRO A 79 -10.67 18.56 -3.01
C PRO A 79 -10.73 17.16 -2.41
N LEU A 80 -10.05 16.95 -1.29
CA LEU A 80 -9.82 15.64 -0.72
C LEU A 80 -10.38 15.52 0.69
N ASP A 81 -11.02 14.40 0.99
CA ASP A 81 -11.30 14.00 2.37
C ASP A 81 -10.02 13.42 2.98
N GLU A 82 -9.28 14.23 3.73
CA GLU A 82 -8.04 13.82 4.40
C GLU A 82 -8.26 12.68 5.40
N ARG A 83 -9.48 12.52 5.89
CA ARG A 83 -9.84 11.40 6.77
C ARG A 83 -10.08 10.09 6.03
N ARG A 84 -10.01 10.09 4.69
CA ARG A 84 -10.28 8.93 3.83
C ARG A 84 -9.20 8.74 2.75
N ILE A 85 -7.95 8.81 3.18
CA ILE A 85 -6.79 8.49 2.37
C ILE A 85 -6.41 7.04 2.63
N TYR A 86 -6.37 6.22 1.58
CA TYR A 86 -6.09 4.80 1.65
C TYR A 86 -4.82 4.47 0.88
N LEU A 87 -3.97 3.64 1.46
CA LEU A 87 -2.71 3.22 0.86
C LEU A 87 -2.74 1.73 0.53
N THR A 88 -2.41 1.38 -0.70
CA THR A 88 -2.15 -0.01 -1.09
C THR A 88 -1.02 -0.09 -2.10
N GLY A 89 -0.44 -1.24 -2.26
CA GLY A 89 0.63 -1.47 -3.24
C GLY A 89 0.98 -2.94 -3.35
N ASN A 90 1.63 -3.30 -4.47
CA ASN A 90 1.97 -4.68 -4.77
C ASN A 90 3.49 -4.88 -4.83
N SER A 91 4.02 -5.92 -4.22
CA SER A 91 5.45 -6.27 -4.26
C SER A 91 6.33 -5.13 -3.70
N MET A 92 7.16 -4.49 -4.51
CA MET A 92 7.89 -3.27 -4.12
C MET A 92 6.94 -2.16 -3.62
N GLY A 93 5.72 -2.04 -4.18
CA GLY A 93 4.69 -1.15 -3.67
C GLY A 93 4.13 -1.59 -2.32
N GLY A 94 4.07 -2.89 -2.05
CA GLY A 94 3.75 -3.44 -0.73
C GLY A 94 4.81 -3.08 0.31
N TYR A 95 6.09 -3.11 -0.05
CA TYR A 95 7.17 -2.53 0.76
C TYR A 95 6.95 -1.03 1.00
N GLY A 96 6.61 -0.29 -0.06
CA GLY A 96 6.28 1.13 0.06
C GLY A 96 5.14 1.41 1.05
N CYS A 97 4.14 0.52 1.11
CA CYS A 97 3.07 0.62 2.11
C CYS A 97 3.60 0.45 3.54
N TRP A 98 4.50 -0.51 3.76
CA TRP A 98 5.09 -0.74 5.08
C TRP A 98 5.98 0.41 5.51
N VAL A 99 6.91 0.86 4.66
CA VAL A 99 7.85 1.93 5.01
C VAL A 99 7.14 3.27 5.18
N TRP A 100 6.26 3.65 4.27
CA TRP A 100 5.57 4.93 4.38
C TRP A 100 4.56 4.96 5.53
N GLY A 101 3.79 3.88 5.69
CA GLY A 101 2.88 3.74 6.83
C GLY A 101 3.61 3.66 8.17
N GLY A 102 4.79 3.03 8.20
CA GLY A 102 5.64 2.95 9.39
C GLY A 102 6.24 4.28 9.82
N HIS A 103 6.57 5.14 8.87
CA HIS A 103 7.08 6.49 9.19
C HIS A 103 5.95 7.51 9.42
N ASN A 104 4.87 7.47 8.64
CA ASN A 104 3.83 8.49 8.63
C ASN A 104 2.41 7.92 8.71
N PRO A 105 2.06 7.17 9.77
CA PRO A 105 0.77 6.49 9.90
C PRO A 105 -0.42 7.45 9.88
N LYS A 106 -0.22 8.67 10.37
CA LYS A 106 -1.24 9.72 10.49
C LYS A 106 -1.88 10.15 9.16
N HIS A 107 -1.27 9.81 8.04
CA HIS A 107 -1.83 10.12 6.73
C HIS A 107 -2.99 9.20 6.33
N PHE A 108 -3.06 8.00 6.88
CA PHE A 108 -3.88 6.93 6.32
C PHE A 108 -5.08 6.54 7.20
N ALA A 109 -6.22 6.38 6.56
CA ALA A 109 -7.39 5.74 7.16
C ALA A 109 -7.27 4.21 7.17
N ALA A 110 -6.56 3.64 6.19
CA ALA A 110 -6.24 2.21 6.14
C ALA A 110 -5.05 1.94 5.20
N ILE A 111 -4.31 0.87 5.49
CA ILE A 111 -3.15 0.44 4.71
C ILE A 111 -3.32 -1.04 4.33
N ALA A 112 -3.19 -1.34 3.03
CA ALA A 112 -3.34 -2.71 2.50
C ALA A 112 -2.09 -3.12 1.68
N PRO A 113 -1.00 -3.55 2.30
CA PRO A 113 0.19 -4.05 1.61
C PRO A 113 -0.06 -5.44 1.02
N VAL A 114 0.31 -5.65 -0.23
CA VAL A 114 0.17 -6.92 -0.94
C VAL A 114 1.54 -7.44 -1.35
N VAL A 115 1.89 -8.64 -0.88
CA VAL A 115 3.19 -9.33 -1.09
C VAL A 115 4.40 -8.40 -0.89
N GLY A 116 4.35 -7.58 0.16
CA GLY A 116 5.37 -6.58 0.46
C GLY A 116 6.49 -7.12 1.34
N GLY A 117 7.76 -6.88 0.94
CA GLY A 117 8.91 -7.04 1.82
C GLY A 117 8.93 -5.97 2.93
N ILE A 118 9.74 -6.18 3.96
CA ILE A 118 9.87 -5.29 5.13
C ILE A 118 11.30 -4.78 5.32
N GLY A 119 12.10 -4.72 4.27
CA GLY A 119 13.47 -4.24 4.35
C GLY A 119 13.96 -3.62 3.05
N ARG A 120 14.72 -2.53 3.16
CA ARG A 120 15.29 -1.78 2.04
C ARG A 120 16.27 -2.60 1.19
N GLY A 121 16.93 -3.58 1.79
CA GLY A 121 17.92 -4.43 1.12
C GLY A 121 17.33 -5.44 0.12
N GLY A 122 16.01 -5.45 -0.06
CA GLY A 122 15.34 -6.32 -1.02
C GLY A 122 14.18 -7.12 -0.43
N PRO A 123 13.53 -7.97 -1.23
CA PRO A 123 12.28 -8.64 -0.85
C PRO A 123 12.42 -9.62 0.33
N LYS A 124 13.63 -10.09 0.60
CA LYS A 124 13.94 -11.01 1.73
C LYS A 124 14.57 -10.31 2.93
N ALA A 125 14.91 -9.02 2.81
CA ALA A 125 15.47 -8.26 3.92
C ALA A 125 14.44 -7.94 4.99
N VAL A 126 14.93 -7.65 6.19
CA VAL A 126 14.15 -7.15 7.33
C VAL A 126 14.78 -5.84 7.74
N THR A 127 13.98 -4.85 8.05
CA THR A 127 14.45 -3.56 8.55
C THR A 127 14.86 -3.65 10.01
N ASP A 128 15.84 -2.87 10.41
CA ASP A 128 16.21 -2.68 11.82
C ASP A 128 15.18 -1.82 12.56
N GLU A 129 14.34 -1.06 11.83
CA GLU A 129 13.27 -0.21 12.35
C GLU A 129 11.94 -0.95 12.57
N LEU A 130 11.94 -2.30 12.58
CA LEU A 130 10.72 -3.11 12.61
C LEU A 130 9.78 -2.75 13.77
N GLU A 131 10.34 -2.60 14.97
CA GLU A 131 9.53 -2.32 16.18
C GLU A 131 9.00 -0.88 16.16
N GLU A 132 9.75 0.07 15.62
CA GLU A 132 9.31 1.46 15.44
C GLU A 132 8.15 1.52 14.43
N TRP A 133 8.32 0.90 13.25
CA TRP A 133 7.23 0.84 12.26
C TRP A 133 5.99 0.14 12.83
N ALA A 134 6.19 -0.92 13.62
CA ALA A 134 5.11 -1.65 14.24
C ALA A 134 4.33 -0.80 15.24
N ALA A 135 5.02 -0.05 16.10
CA ALA A 135 4.40 0.86 17.06
C ALA A 135 3.57 1.95 16.35
N ASN A 136 4.12 2.56 15.32
CA ASN A 136 3.45 3.55 14.50
C ASN A 136 2.21 2.96 13.79
N LEU A 137 2.36 1.80 13.16
CA LEU A 137 1.28 1.10 12.45
C LEU A 137 0.20 0.53 13.39
N ALA A 138 0.47 0.40 14.68
CA ALA A 138 -0.53 -0.01 15.67
C ALA A 138 -1.72 0.95 15.76
N THR A 139 -1.53 2.20 15.34
CA THR A 139 -2.55 3.26 15.34
C THR A 139 -3.51 3.21 14.14
N VAL A 140 -3.16 2.47 13.08
CA VAL A 140 -3.86 2.45 11.78
C VAL A 140 -4.44 1.05 11.50
N PRO A 141 -5.64 0.95 10.89
CA PRO A 141 -6.12 -0.32 10.35
C PRO A 141 -5.19 -0.85 9.24
N VAL A 142 -4.67 -2.06 9.41
CA VAL A 142 -3.79 -2.72 8.45
C VAL A 142 -4.36 -4.07 8.03
N TYR A 143 -4.45 -4.32 6.73
CA TYR A 143 -4.82 -5.63 6.19
C TYR A 143 -3.80 -6.08 5.14
N ALA A 144 -2.87 -6.91 5.54
CA ALA A 144 -1.83 -7.46 4.67
C ALA A 144 -2.33 -8.68 3.88
N PHE A 145 -1.75 -8.88 2.69
CA PHE A 145 -2.03 -10.04 1.85
C PHE A 145 -0.73 -10.66 1.37
N ALA A 146 -0.62 -11.99 1.49
CA ALA A 146 0.57 -12.74 1.11
C ALA A 146 0.21 -14.09 0.47
N GLY A 147 1.13 -14.64 -0.30
CA GLY A 147 1.01 -15.99 -0.87
C GLY A 147 1.94 -16.97 -0.13
N ALA A 148 1.44 -18.12 0.30
CA ALA A 148 2.24 -19.12 1.01
C ALA A 148 3.35 -19.71 0.12
N LYS A 149 3.14 -19.76 -1.19
CA LYS A 149 4.11 -20.25 -2.17
C LYS A 149 4.94 -19.13 -2.83
N ASP A 150 4.96 -17.94 -2.26
CA ASP A 150 5.72 -16.80 -2.79
C ASP A 150 7.24 -17.02 -2.60
N ARG A 151 7.94 -17.21 -3.72
CA ARG A 151 9.40 -17.39 -3.76
C ARG A 151 10.18 -16.09 -3.90
N VAL A 152 9.48 -14.97 -4.15
CA VAL A 152 10.09 -13.64 -4.30
C VAL A 152 10.08 -12.91 -2.96
N VAL A 153 8.90 -12.75 -2.37
CA VAL A 153 8.71 -12.13 -1.04
C VAL A 153 8.05 -13.17 -0.13
N PRO A 154 8.81 -13.79 0.79
CA PRO A 154 8.24 -14.79 1.70
C PRO A 154 7.05 -14.21 2.49
N ALA A 155 5.97 -14.98 2.62
CA ALA A 155 4.78 -14.59 3.39
C ALA A 155 5.14 -14.19 4.84
N GLU A 156 6.15 -14.85 5.39
CA GLU A 156 6.70 -14.58 6.73
C GLU A 156 7.05 -13.09 6.94
N ARG A 157 7.43 -12.34 5.90
CA ARG A 157 7.72 -10.91 6.02
C ARG A 157 6.49 -10.12 6.48
N SER A 158 5.37 -10.34 5.82
CA SER A 158 4.10 -9.71 6.22
C SER A 158 3.57 -10.26 7.55
N GLU A 159 3.71 -11.57 7.81
CA GLU A 159 3.32 -12.19 9.08
C GLU A 159 4.11 -11.62 10.26
N ARG A 160 5.43 -11.44 10.08
CA ARG A 160 6.32 -10.85 11.08
C ARG A 160 5.92 -9.41 11.40
N MET A 161 5.65 -8.58 10.39
CA MET A 161 5.20 -7.20 10.61
C MET A 161 3.84 -7.18 11.33
N ILE A 162 2.86 -7.98 10.91
CA ILE A 162 1.54 -8.04 11.57
C ILE A 162 1.67 -8.51 13.01
N THR A 163 2.56 -9.46 13.28
CA THR A 163 2.82 -9.94 14.65
C THR A 163 3.43 -8.82 15.51
N ALA A 164 4.40 -8.08 14.98
CA ALA A 164 5.00 -6.93 15.67
C ALA A 164 3.96 -5.84 15.95
N ILE A 165 3.12 -5.48 14.96
CA ILE A 165 2.03 -4.50 15.13
C ILE A 165 1.06 -4.93 16.24
N ARG A 166 0.69 -6.20 16.29
CA ARG A 166 -0.20 -6.73 17.35
C ARG A 166 0.46 -6.69 18.72
N ARG A 167 1.75 -7.00 18.83
CA ARG A 167 2.51 -6.85 20.09
C ARG A 167 2.57 -5.40 20.55
N ALA A 168 2.67 -4.45 19.61
CA ALA A 168 2.63 -3.01 19.90
C ALA A 168 1.20 -2.48 20.23
N GLY A 169 0.19 -3.36 20.35
CA GLY A 169 -1.18 -2.99 20.71
C GLY A 169 -2.13 -2.74 19.53
N GLY A 170 -1.68 -3.00 18.29
CA GLY A 170 -2.48 -2.79 17.07
C GLY A 170 -3.59 -3.81 16.89
N LYS A 171 -4.77 -3.53 17.45
CA LYS A 171 -5.95 -4.43 17.43
C LYS A 171 -6.60 -4.58 16.05
N ARG A 172 -6.31 -3.65 15.11
CA ARG A 172 -6.90 -3.61 13.76
C ARG A 172 -5.95 -4.13 12.68
N ALA A 173 -4.89 -4.86 13.06
CA ALA A 173 -3.93 -5.46 12.14
C ALA A 173 -4.28 -6.91 11.85
N LYS A 174 -4.44 -7.25 10.57
CA LYS A 174 -4.73 -8.61 10.10
C LYS A 174 -3.99 -8.95 8.82
N ILE A 175 -3.86 -10.25 8.56
CA ILE A 175 -3.26 -10.78 7.34
C ILE A 175 -4.13 -11.89 6.77
N LYS A 176 -4.17 -11.99 5.45
CA LYS A 176 -4.69 -13.15 4.71
C LYS A 176 -3.57 -13.76 3.90
N VAL A 177 -3.22 -14.98 4.23
CA VAL A 177 -2.27 -15.78 3.46
C VAL A 177 -3.05 -16.72 2.55
N PHE A 178 -2.74 -16.71 1.25
CA PHE A 178 -3.35 -17.58 0.25
C PHE A 178 -2.50 -18.85 0.12
N PRO A 179 -3.02 -20.03 0.54
CA PRO A 179 -2.20 -21.25 0.66
C PRO A 179 -1.59 -21.72 -0.65
N GLU A 180 -2.33 -21.57 -1.74
CA GLU A 180 -1.95 -22.08 -3.07
C GLU A 180 -1.25 -21.04 -3.95
N GLU A 181 -1.17 -19.78 -3.49
CA GLU A 181 -0.69 -18.66 -4.30
C GLU A 181 0.77 -18.30 -4.01
N GLY A 182 1.43 -17.82 -5.07
CA GLY A 182 2.78 -17.22 -5.02
C GLY A 182 2.75 -15.70 -5.08
N HIS A 183 3.73 -15.12 -5.75
CA HIS A 183 3.89 -13.64 -5.89
C HIS A 183 2.74 -12.95 -6.66
N GLY A 184 1.88 -13.71 -7.32
CA GLY A 184 0.75 -13.24 -8.11
C GLY A 184 -0.51 -12.86 -7.33
N VAL A 185 -0.52 -12.94 -6.00
CA VAL A 185 -1.68 -12.67 -5.12
C VAL A 185 -2.39 -11.35 -5.42
N GLY A 186 -1.67 -10.32 -5.84
CA GLY A 186 -2.26 -9.03 -6.19
C GLY A 186 -3.36 -9.12 -7.26
N ARG A 187 -3.28 -10.12 -8.16
CA ARG A 187 -4.33 -10.35 -9.17
C ARG A 187 -5.67 -10.73 -8.51
N ILE A 188 -5.62 -11.53 -7.45
CA ILE A 188 -6.80 -11.98 -6.72
C ILE A 188 -7.31 -10.84 -5.84
N VAL A 189 -6.44 -10.26 -5.02
CA VAL A 189 -6.80 -9.21 -4.06
C VAL A 189 -7.51 -8.05 -4.75
N PHE A 190 -6.92 -7.50 -5.82
CA PHE A 190 -7.49 -6.35 -6.53
C PHE A 190 -8.65 -6.70 -7.47
N SER A 191 -8.99 -7.97 -7.63
CA SER A 191 -10.15 -8.42 -8.40
C SER A 191 -11.33 -8.86 -7.52
N THR A 192 -11.22 -8.79 -6.21
CA THR A 192 -12.26 -9.17 -5.24
C THR A 192 -12.80 -7.98 -4.49
N ARG A 193 -14.03 -8.09 -4.00
CA ARG A 193 -14.72 -7.04 -3.23
C ARG A 193 -14.05 -6.79 -1.87
N GLU A 194 -13.47 -7.83 -1.27
CA GLU A 194 -13.05 -7.88 0.13
C GLU A 194 -12.13 -6.70 0.53
N VAL A 195 -11.06 -6.45 -0.24
CA VAL A 195 -10.10 -5.39 0.08
C VAL A 195 -10.75 -4.00 0.01
N TYR A 196 -11.63 -3.77 -0.96
CA TYR A 196 -12.29 -2.48 -1.14
C TYR A 196 -13.35 -2.22 -0.07
N ASP A 197 -14.18 -3.20 0.26
CA ASP A 197 -15.19 -3.05 1.30
C ASP A 197 -14.55 -2.81 2.65
N TRP A 198 -13.49 -3.57 2.99
CA TRP A 198 -12.75 -3.35 4.21
C TRP A 198 -12.07 -1.97 4.24
N MET A 199 -11.34 -1.61 3.20
CA MET A 199 -10.55 -0.39 3.15
C MET A 199 -11.46 0.85 3.23
N PHE A 200 -12.51 0.89 2.41
CA PHE A 200 -13.40 2.03 2.34
C PHE A 200 -14.41 2.13 3.50
N SER A 201 -14.51 1.11 4.36
CA SER A 201 -15.24 1.20 5.62
C SER A 201 -14.45 1.93 6.71
N GLN A 202 -13.13 2.09 6.54
CA GLN A 202 -12.29 2.78 7.50
C GLN A 202 -12.36 4.30 7.29
N LYS A 203 -12.25 5.02 8.39
CA LYS A 203 -12.16 6.48 8.42
C LYS A 203 -11.25 6.86 9.57
N ARG A 204 -10.35 7.81 9.34
CA ARG A 204 -9.52 8.40 10.39
C ARG A 204 -10.36 9.37 11.21
N GLU A 205 -10.17 9.36 12.51
CA GLU A 205 -10.76 10.30 13.47
C GLU A 205 -10.22 11.71 13.30
#